data_35b8ea4862749dc18828dc73cdd09003
#
_entry.id   35b8ea4862749dc18828dc73cdd09003
#
_cell.length_a   1.000
_cell.length_b   1.000
_cell.length_c   1.000
_cell.angle_alpha   90.00
_cell.angle_beta   90.00
_cell.angle_gamma   90.00
#
_symmetry.space_group_name_H-M   'P 1'
#
loop_
_entity.id
_entity.type
_entity.pdbx_description
1 polymer ?
#
loop_
_entity_poly.entity_id
_entity_poly.type
_entity_poly.pdbx_seq_one_letter_code
_entity_poly.pdbx_strand_id
1 'polypeptide(L)'
;MKGLSIVFMAGALTVIAGCTWVSPSPQVKQAGIMVLPQDRVAGCQLLSKTQVSVADQVGFISRMQADVEKDLRTLAMNQAGTQGGDTVSPLTAAMNGTQTFGIYKCLGGHSAAATSAPSAGSTIKTTPYQPPR
;
A
#
# COMPACT_ATOMS: atom_id res chain seq x y z
N MET A 1 7.27 64.27 -13.45
CA MET A 1 7.67 62.88 -13.80
C MET A 1 7.10 61.98 -12.72
N LYS A 2 6.04 61.27 -13.06
CA LYS A 2 5.21 60.57 -12.08
C LYS A 2 5.66 59.10 -12.00
N GLY A 3 6.25 58.71 -10.87
CA GLY A 3 6.65 57.33 -10.60
C GLY A 3 5.41 56.48 -10.32
N LEU A 4 5.19 55.49 -11.17
CA LEU A 4 4.13 54.51 -11.03
C LEU A 4 4.63 53.35 -10.14
N SER A 5 4.25 53.37 -8.88
CA SER A 5 4.53 52.27 -7.94
C SER A 5 3.59 51.12 -8.25
N ILE A 6 4.14 50.07 -8.85
CA ILE A 6 3.46 48.79 -9.04
C ILE A 6 3.60 48.00 -7.74
N VAL A 7 2.52 47.94 -6.96
CA VAL A 7 2.41 47.06 -5.81
C VAL A 7 2.15 45.63 -6.32
N PHE A 8 3.17 44.80 -6.29
CA PHE A 8 3.04 43.35 -6.52
C PHE A 8 2.37 42.73 -5.30
N MET A 9 1.08 42.46 -5.43
CA MET A 9 0.33 41.71 -4.46
C MET A 9 0.65 40.21 -4.67
N ALA A 10 1.62 39.70 -3.89
CA ALA A 10 1.97 38.29 -3.86
C ALA A 10 0.81 37.51 -3.24
N GLY A 11 -0.03 36.94 -4.10
CA GLY A 11 -1.07 36.01 -3.69
C GLY A 11 -0.43 34.74 -3.17
N ALA A 12 -0.53 34.46 -1.86
CA ALA A 12 -0.17 33.21 -1.27
C ALA A 12 -1.13 32.12 -1.78
N LEU A 13 -0.68 31.30 -2.73
CA LEU A 13 -1.36 30.05 -3.06
C LEU A 13 -1.22 29.12 -1.85
N THR A 14 -2.25 29.06 -1.03
CA THR A 14 -2.42 27.99 -0.06
C THR A 14 -2.69 26.69 -0.82
N VAL A 15 -1.66 25.85 -0.98
CA VAL A 15 -1.81 24.48 -1.47
C VAL A 15 -2.58 23.73 -0.39
N ILE A 16 -3.87 23.50 -0.62
CA ILE A 16 -4.68 22.60 0.19
C ILE A 16 -4.14 21.21 -0.11
N ALA A 17 -3.29 20.68 0.78
CA ALA A 17 -2.90 19.27 0.76
C ALA A 17 -4.17 18.45 1.04
N GLY A 18 -4.88 18.06 -0.02
CA GLY A 18 -6.01 17.17 0.05
C GLY A 18 -5.56 15.84 0.66
N CYS A 19 -6.41 15.25 1.51
CA CYS A 19 -6.19 13.90 2.03
C CYS A 19 -5.94 12.96 0.84
N THR A 20 -4.69 12.54 0.65
CA THR A 20 -4.35 11.59 -0.39
C THR A 20 -4.84 10.21 0.04
N TRP A 21 -5.88 9.73 -0.62
CA TRP A 21 -6.32 8.34 -0.51
C TRP A 21 -5.21 7.43 -1.02
N VAL A 22 -5.08 6.24 -0.43
CA VAL A 22 -4.09 5.28 -0.89
C VAL A 22 -4.35 4.92 -2.35
N SER A 23 -3.34 5.15 -3.19
CA SER A 23 -3.43 4.89 -4.62
C SER A 23 -2.51 3.73 -5.01
N PRO A 24 -2.91 2.90 -6.00
CA PRO A 24 -2.03 1.90 -6.57
C PRO A 24 -0.78 2.55 -7.16
N SER A 25 0.41 2.02 -6.82
CA SER A 25 1.66 2.47 -7.42
C SER A 25 1.73 2.14 -8.91
N PRO A 26 2.57 2.82 -9.70
CA PRO A 26 2.75 2.49 -11.11
C PRO A 26 3.17 1.04 -11.34
N GLN A 27 3.99 0.46 -10.47
CA GLN A 27 4.42 -0.93 -10.54
C GLN A 27 3.24 -1.90 -10.41
N VAL A 28 2.30 -1.62 -9.52
CA VAL A 28 1.09 -2.44 -9.32
C VAL A 28 0.19 -2.42 -10.55
N LYS A 29 0.03 -1.25 -11.16
CA LYS A 29 -0.78 -1.11 -12.39
C LYS A 29 -0.17 -1.88 -13.56
N GLN A 30 1.17 -1.91 -13.66
CA GLN A 30 1.86 -2.61 -14.73
C GLN A 30 1.97 -4.12 -14.47
N ALA A 31 2.17 -4.54 -13.24
CA ALA A 31 2.39 -5.92 -12.86
C ALA A 31 1.11 -6.77 -12.80
N GLY A 32 -0.07 -6.14 -12.81
CA GLY A 32 -1.35 -6.86 -12.72
C GLY A 32 -1.50 -7.67 -11.44
N ILE A 33 -1.05 -7.13 -10.30
CA ILE A 33 -1.07 -7.83 -9.02
C ILE A 33 -2.51 -8.19 -8.62
N MET A 34 -2.74 -9.44 -8.30
CA MET A 34 -4.04 -9.99 -7.96
C MET A 34 -4.22 -10.13 -6.44
N VAL A 35 -5.46 -10.00 -6.00
CA VAL A 35 -5.86 -10.36 -4.63
C VAL A 35 -6.62 -11.67 -4.68
N LEU A 36 -6.08 -12.71 -4.07
CA LEU A 36 -6.70 -14.04 -4.05
C LEU A 36 -6.94 -14.50 -2.61
N PRO A 37 -7.96 -15.31 -2.35
CA PRO A 37 -8.16 -15.94 -1.05
C PRO A 37 -7.10 -17.01 -0.79
N GLN A 38 -6.94 -17.42 0.47
CA GLN A 38 -5.86 -18.33 0.91
C GLN A 38 -5.87 -19.68 0.22
N ASP A 39 -7.05 -20.22 -0.08
CA ASP A 39 -7.21 -21.50 -0.77
C ASP A 39 -6.66 -21.47 -2.21
N ARG A 40 -6.61 -20.30 -2.82
CA ARG A 40 -6.13 -20.14 -4.21
C ARG A 40 -4.63 -19.88 -4.31
N VAL A 41 -3.94 -19.63 -3.22
CA VAL A 41 -2.49 -19.39 -3.18
C VAL A 41 -1.70 -20.58 -2.61
N ALA A 42 -2.35 -21.72 -2.34
CA ALA A 42 -1.72 -22.88 -1.74
C ALA A 42 -0.54 -23.47 -2.54
N GLY A 43 -0.58 -23.34 -3.88
CA GLY A 43 0.51 -23.76 -4.78
C GLY A 43 1.52 -22.68 -5.14
N CYS A 44 1.38 -21.48 -4.58
CA CYS A 44 2.24 -20.34 -4.88
C CYS A 44 3.41 -20.25 -3.89
N GLN A 45 4.52 -19.67 -4.33
CA GLN A 45 5.64 -19.39 -3.45
C GLN A 45 5.32 -18.19 -2.56
N LEU A 46 5.31 -18.37 -1.25
CA LEU A 46 5.20 -17.28 -0.28
C LEU A 46 6.54 -16.54 -0.20
N LEU A 47 6.55 -15.26 -0.55
CA LEU A 47 7.72 -14.40 -0.47
C LEU A 47 7.86 -13.77 0.91
N SER A 48 6.78 -13.20 1.43
CA SER A 48 6.78 -12.56 2.75
C SER A 48 5.36 -12.42 3.29
N LYS A 49 5.27 -12.06 4.58
CA LYS A 49 4.03 -11.58 5.22
C LYS A 49 4.19 -10.11 5.54
N THR A 50 3.21 -9.30 5.22
CA THR A 50 3.21 -7.88 5.48
C THR A 50 1.98 -7.47 6.28
N GLN A 51 2.16 -6.67 7.31
CA GLN A 51 1.07 -6.03 8.02
C GLN A 51 0.96 -4.59 7.52
N VAL A 52 -0.21 -4.20 7.08
CA VAL A 52 -0.51 -2.85 6.59
C VAL A 52 -1.55 -2.20 7.47
N SER A 53 -1.46 -0.88 7.59
CA SER A 53 -2.37 -0.09 8.42
C SER A 53 -2.77 1.19 7.70
N VAL A 54 -4.03 1.56 7.87
CA VAL A 54 -4.60 2.84 7.42
C VAL A 54 -5.44 3.43 8.56
N ALA A 55 -5.70 4.73 8.50
CA ALA A 55 -6.64 5.35 9.43
C ALA A 55 -8.05 4.79 9.19
N ASP A 56 -8.66 4.23 10.22
CA ASP A 56 -10.06 3.78 10.24
C ASP A 56 -11.02 4.87 10.72
N GLN A 57 -10.46 5.95 11.29
CA GLN A 57 -11.19 7.13 11.76
C GLN A 57 -10.50 8.41 11.29
N VAL A 58 -11.29 9.45 11.04
CA VAL A 58 -10.81 10.80 10.79
C VAL A 58 -11.51 11.74 11.76
N GLY A 59 -10.76 12.19 12.78
CA GLY A 59 -11.34 12.91 13.92
C GLY A 59 -12.31 12.02 14.69
N PHE A 60 -13.59 12.41 14.75
CA PHE A 60 -14.67 11.65 15.40
C PHE A 60 -15.50 10.81 14.42
N ILE A 61 -15.13 10.76 13.15
CA ILE A 61 -15.88 10.09 12.10
C ILE A 61 -15.18 8.78 11.76
N SER A 62 -15.87 7.65 11.94
CA SER A 62 -15.42 6.35 11.48
C SER A 62 -15.56 6.26 9.96
N ARG A 63 -14.55 5.74 9.30
CA ARG A 63 -14.60 5.45 7.86
C ARG A 63 -15.44 4.20 7.60
N MET A 64 -15.99 4.11 6.39
CA MET A 64 -16.69 2.90 5.98
C MET A 64 -15.70 1.73 5.91
N GLN A 65 -16.09 0.58 6.48
CA GLN A 65 -15.23 -0.62 6.50
C GLN A 65 -14.73 -1.03 5.11
N ALA A 66 -15.60 -0.92 4.10
CA ALA A 66 -15.25 -1.24 2.71
C ALA A 66 -14.13 -0.34 2.16
N ASP A 67 -14.10 0.94 2.52
CA ASP A 67 -13.05 1.87 2.09
C ASP A 67 -11.73 1.56 2.80
N VAL A 68 -11.77 1.25 4.09
CA VAL A 68 -10.62 0.83 4.88
C VAL A 68 -10.00 -0.44 4.28
N GLU A 69 -10.81 -1.45 3.98
CA GLU A 69 -10.33 -2.70 3.36
C GLU A 69 -9.75 -2.49 1.97
N LYS A 70 -10.36 -1.62 1.17
CA LYS A 70 -9.85 -1.26 -0.16
C LYS A 70 -8.45 -0.64 -0.06
N ASP A 71 -8.27 0.29 0.87
CA ASP A 71 -6.98 0.95 1.08
C ASP A 71 -5.92 -0.03 1.61
N LEU A 72 -6.29 -0.93 2.54
CA LEU A 72 -5.41 -1.98 3.04
C LEU A 72 -4.94 -2.93 1.92
N ARG A 73 -5.86 -3.36 1.05
CA ARG A 73 -5.51 -4.17 -0.13
C ARG A 73 -4.57 -3.42 -1.08
N THR A 74 -4.82 -2.14 -1.30
CA THR A 74 -3.96 -1.31 -2.17
C THR A 74 -2.56 -1.19 -1.60
N LEU A 75 -2.40 -0.98 -0.29
CA LEU A 75 -1.09 -0.97 0.37
C LEU A 75 -0.37 -2.32 0.24
N ALA A 76 -1.09 -3.42 0.46
CA ALA A 76 -0.52 -4.76 0.30
C ALA A 76 -0.06 -5.03 -1.14
N MET A 77 -0.84 -4.63 -2.15
CA MET A 77 -0.44 -4.72 -3.55
C MET A 77 0.77 -3.84 -3.86
N ASN A 78 0.82 -2.61 -3.34
CA ASN A 78 1.99 -1.75 -3.51
C ASN A 78 3.24 -2.40 -2.93
N GLN A 79 3.12 -3.03 -1.77
CA GLN A 79 4.22 -3.77 -1.14
C GLN A 79 4.63 -5.01 -1.95
N ALA A 80 3.67 -5.74 -2.50
CA ALA A 80 3.96 -6.88 -3.37
C ALA A 80 4.73 -6.46 -4.63
N GLY A 81 4.35 -5.33 -5.25
CA GLY A 81 5.04 -4.78 -6.41
C GLY A 81 6.51 -4.49 -6.15
N THR A 82 6.86 -3.99 -4.96
CA THR A 82 8.26 -3.71 -4.58
C THR A 82 9.07 -4.98 -4.30
N GLN A 83 8.40 -6.07 -3.94
CA GLN A 83 9.03 -7.35 -3.61
C GLN A 83 9.03 -8.36 -4.77
N GLY A 84 8.54 -7.96 -5.94
CA GLY A 84 8.42 -8.84 -7.11
C GLY A 84 7.32 -9.90 -6.98
N GLY A 85 6.40 -9.73 -6.04
CA GLY A 85 5.19 -10.54 -5.92
C GLY A 85 4.17 -10.17 -7.00
N ASP A 86 3.35 -11.13 -7.38
CA ASP A 86 2.25 -10.95 -8.33
C ASP A 86 0.87 -11.20 -7.71
N THR A 87 0.86 -11.70 -6.49
CA THR A 87 -0.38 -12.04 -5.79
C THR A 87 -0.28 -11.70 -4.30
N VAL A 88 -1.36 -11.17 -3.75
CA VAL A 88 -1.53 -10.97 -2.30
C VAL A 88 -2.74 -11.73 -1.80
N SER A 89 -2.67 -12.23 -0.58
CA SER A 89 -3.77 -12.92 0.07
C SER A 89 -3.96 -12.43 1.50
N PRO A 90 -5.19 -12.07 1.91
CA PRO A 90 -5.44 -11.69 3.29
C PRO A 90 -5.25 -12.91 4.22
N LEU A 91 -4.44 -12.75 5.25
CA LEU A 91 -4.16 -13.77 6.27
C LEU A 91 -5.01 -13.57 7.52
N THR A 92 -5.46 -12.33 7.78
CA THR A 92 -6.34 -11.96 8.89
C THR A 92 -7.51 -11.15 8.38
N ALA A 93 -8.56 -11.02 9.20
CA ALA A 93 -9.59 -10.00 8.96
C ALA A 93 -9.01 -8.60 9.16
N ALA A 94 -9.61 -7.61 8.52
CA ALA A 94 -9.31 -6.20 8.77
C ALA A 94 -9.92 -5.79 10.11
N MET A 95 -9.10 -5.29 11.02
CA MET A 95 -9.53 -4.82 12.35
C MET A 95 -8.79 -3.53 12.70
N ASN A 96 -9.53 -2.53 13.16
CA ASN A 96 -8.97 -1.24 13.59
C ASN A 96 -7.98 -0.65 12.55
N GLY A 97 -8.38 -0.67 11.28
CA GLY A 97 -7.56 -0.15 10.20
C GLY A 97 -6.28 -0.95 9.91
N THR A 98 -6.15 -2.18 10.41
CA THR A 98 -4.95 -3.01 10.25
C THR A 98 -5.32 -4.37 9.69
N GLN A 99 -4.49 -4.91 8.80
CA GLN A 99 -4.64 -6.26 8.23
C GLN A 99 -3.29 -6.84 7.84
N THR A 100 -3.14 -8.16 7.99
CA THR A 100 -1.95 -8.90 7.54
C THR A 100 -2.25 -9.59 6.22
N PHE A 101 -1.32 -9.48 5.28
CA PHE A 101 -1.35 -10.13 3.98
C PHE A 101 -0.12 -11.01 3.77
N GLY A 102 -0.29 -12.11 3.04
CA GLY A 102 0.80 -12.85 2.43
C GLY A 102 1.07 -12.30 1.04
N ILE A 103 2.35 -12.15 0.69
CA ILE A 103 2.81 -11.78 -0.64
C ILE A 103 3.36 -13.03 -1.29
N TYR A 104 2.84 -13.35 -2.48
CA TYR A 104 3.12 -14.59 -3.18
C TYR A 104 3.62 -14.33 -4.61
N LYS A 105 4.35 -15.32 -5.12
CA LYS A 105 4.67 -15.49 -6.53
C LYS A 105 3.90 -16.69 -7.06
N CYS A 106 2.87 -16.45 -7.87
CA CYS A 106 2.03 -17.46 -8.47
C CYS A 106 2.31 -17.64 -9.96
N LEU A 107 2.65 -16.54 -10.65
CA LEU A 107 2.94 -16.54 -12.07
C LEU A 107 4.46 -16.59 -12.28
N GLY A 108 4.95 -17.63 -12.94
CA GLY A 108 6.37 -17.77 -13.29
C GLY A 108 7.27 -18.05 -12.08
N GLY A 109 7.05 -19.16 -11.39
CA GLY A 109 7.87 -19.61 -10.27
C GLY A 109 9.36 -19.58 -10.58
N HIS A 110 10.14 -19.16 -9.58
CA HIS A 110 11.60 -19.12 -9.46
C HIS A 110 12.26 -17.81 -9.93
N SER A 111 12.36 -16.84 -9.03
CA SER A 111 13.62 -16.07 -8.88
C SER A 111 13.61 -15.12 -7.69
N ALA A 112 14.60 -15.33 -6.85
CA ALA A 112 15.43 -14.41 -6.07
C ALA A 112 14.81 -13.20 -5.35
N ALA A 113 15.05 -13.19 -4.03
CA ALA A 113 14.90 -12.07 -3.14
C ALA A 113 15.47 -10.75 -3.69
N ALA A 114 14.64 -9.72 -3.73
CA ALA A 114 15.11 -8.36 -3.88
C ALA A 114 14.85 -7.59 -2.57
N THR A 115 15.93 -7.13 -1.97
CA THR A 115 15.95 -6.23 -0.83
C THR A 115 15.48 -4.86 -1.29
N SER A 116 14.42 -4.32 -0.69
CA SER A 116 14.03 -2.93 -0.93
C SER A 116 13.69 -2.21 0.37
N ALA A 117 14.22 -0.99 0.48
CA ALA A 117 14.08 -0.09 1.62
C ALA A 117 12.65 0.48 1.75
N PRO A 118 12.19 0.80 2.96
CA PRO A 118 10.84 1.30 3.18
C PRO A 118 10.69 2.78 2.82
N SER A 119 9.60 3.12 2.14
CA SER A 119 9.17 4.50 1.94
C SER A 119 8.45 5.01 3.18
N ALA A 120 8.80 6.21 3.60
CA ALA A 120 8.28 6.84 4.81
C ALA A 120 6.76 7.13 4.71
N GLY A 121 6.00 6.75 5.73
CA GLY A 121 4.63 7.22 5.94
C GLY A 121 3.57 6.18 6.28
N SER A 122 3.83 4.89 6.09
CA SER A 122 2.93 3.81 6.52
C SER A 122 3.72 2.81 7.36
N THR A 123 3.21 2.46 8.52
CA THR A 123 3.85 1.43 9.34
C THR A 123 3.60 0.07 8.70
N ILE A 124 4.57 -0.39 7.90
CA ILE A 124 4.56 -1.71 7.30
C ILE A 124 5.57 -2.57 8.05
N LYS A 125 5.10 -3.60 8.72
CA LYS A 125 5.95 -4.62 9.32
C LYS A 125 5.97 -5.84 8.41
N THR A 126 7.07 -6.05 7.71
CA THR A 126 7.27 -7.21 6.85
C THR A 126 8.16 -8.22 7.55
N THR A 127 7.71 -9.45 7.65
CA THR A 127 8.49 -10.57 8.19
C THR A 127 8.73 -11.59 7.06
N PRO A 128 9.98 -11.94 6.74
CA PRO A 128 10.27 -13.01 5.77
C PRO A 128 9.68 -14.34 6.25
N TYR A 129 9.13 -15.11 5.33
CA TYR A 129 8.65 -16.47 5.62
C TYR A 129 9.83 -17.41 5.81
N GLN A 130 9.86 -18.09 6.93
CA GLN A 130 10.82 -19.15 7.22
C GLN A 130 10.03 -20.47 7.28
N PRO A 131 10.27 -21.43 6.36
CA PRO A 131 9.57 -22.72 6.40
C PRO A 131 9.96 -23.51 7.66
N PRO A 132 9.06 -24.33 8.22
CA PRO A 132 9.38 -25.22 9.33
C PRO A 132 10.45 -26.23 8.88
N ARG A 133 11.38 -26.53 9.78
CA ARG A 133 12.42 -27.56 9.59
C ARG A 133 11.85 -28.95 9.75
#